data_98cb69984f921bd26b1000b56f7488b6
#
_entry.id   98cb69984f921bd26b1000b56f7488b6
#
_cell.length_a   1.000
_cell.length_b   1.000
_cell.length_c   1.000
_cell.angle_alpha   90.00
_cell.angle_beta   90.00
_cell.angle_gamma   90.00
#
_symmetry.space_group_name_H-M   'P 1'
#
loop_
_entity.id
_entity.type
_entity.pdbx_description
1 polymer ?
#
loop_
_entity_poly.entity_id
_entity_poly.type
_entity_poly.pdbx_seq_one_letter_code
_entity_poly.pdbx_strand_id
1 'polypeptide(L)'
;MTPHPGEAARLLNVTVAQVEQDRVTSALALARRFHAVVVLKGAGTIVAAADGRYFINTSGNPGMASGGMGDALSGMLAAFLAQGMEALDAARLAVYLHGAAADACMAHGMAPHGLTASEVIFEARTLLNAGLEHPDH
;
A
#
# COMPACT_ATOMS: atom_id res chain seq x y z
N MET A 1 -1.91 2.93 10.06
CA MET A 1 -3.19 3.36 9.44
C MET A 1 -3.03 3.45 7.93
N THR A 2 -4.09 3.23 7.20
CA THR A 2 -4.06 3.12 5.74
C THR A 2 -5.07 4.05 5.05
N PRO A 3 -4.99 5.37 5.27
CA PRO A 3 -5.99 6.29 4.74
C PRO A 3 -5.90 6.46 3.21
N HIS A 4 -7.03 6.59 2.55
CA HIS A 4 -7.08 7.21 1.24
C HIS A 4 -7.06 8.77 1.38
N PRO A 5 -6.83 9.55 0.31
CA PRO A 5 -6.71 11.01 0.45
C PRO A 5 -7.88 11.71 1.14
N GLY A 6 -9.12 11.23 0.93
CA GLY A 6 -10.29 11.78 1.59
C GLY A 6 -10.29 11.56 3.11
N GLU A 7 -9.87 10.38 3.56
CA GLU A 7 -9.72 10.07 4.99
C GLU A 7 -8.58 10.89 5.60
N ALA A 8 -7.46 10.99 4.89
CA ALA A 8 -6.33 11.82 5.32
C ALA A 8 -6.72 13.29 5.49
N ALA A 9 -7.49 13.83 4.54
CA ALA A 9 -7.98 15.20 4.61
C ALA A 9 -8.84 15.43 5.86
N ARG A 10 -9.73 14.50 6.18
CA ARG A 10 -10.56 14.58 7.39
C ARG A 10 -9.72 14.51 8.66
N LEU A 11 -8.77 13.60 8.72
CA LEU A 11 -7.89 13.44 9.88
C LEU A 11 -6.99 14.65 10.12
N LEU A 12 -6.56 15.32 9.07
CA LEU A 12 -5.73 16.53 9.14
C LEU A 12 -6.54 17.82 9.21
N ASN A 13 -7.86 17.75 9.02
CA ASN A 13 -8.74 18.91 8.92
C ASN A 13 -8.32 19.89 7.81
N VAL A 14 -8.04 19.34 6.65
CA VAL A 14 -7.67 20.05 5.41
C VAL A 14 -8.52 19.54 4.25
N THR A 15 -8.36 20.15 3.08
CA THR A 15 -9.04 19.68 1.86
C THR A 15 -8.26 18.52 1.20
N VAL A 16 -8.96 17.73 0.38
CA VAL A 16 -8.31 16.70 -0.45
C VAL A 16 -7.27 17.33 -1.37
N ALA A 17 -7.57 18.49 -1.95
CA ALA A 17 -6.62 19.21 -2.81
C ALA A 17 -5.33 19.56 -2.05
N GLN A 18 -5.43 19.96 -0.79
CA GLN A 18 -4.26 20.25 0.05
C GLN A 18 -3.44 18.99 0.33
N VAL A 19 -4.08 17.85 0.57
CA VAL A 19 -3.40 16.56 0.72
C VAL A 19 -2.65 16.20 -0.58
N GLU A 20 -3.30 16.32 -1.71
CA GLU A 20 -2.73 15.97 -3.02
C GLU A 20 -1.61 16.92 -3.46
N GLN A 21 -1.64 18.18 -3.01
CA GLN A 21 -0.62 19.17 -3.32
C GLN A 21 0.75 18.80 -2.76
N ASP A 22 0.79 18.17 -1.58
CA ASP A 22 2.02 17.66 -0.96
C ASP A 22 1.71 16.42 -0.13
N ARG A 23 1.67 15.28 -0.82
CA ARG A 23 1.31 13.99 -0.23
C ARG A 23 2.32 13.51 0.80
N VAL A 24 3.61 13.76 0.59
CA VAL A 24 4.68 13.37 1.53
C VAL A 24 4.51 14.10 2.85
N THR A 25 4.36 15.42 2.81
CA THR A 25 4.13 16.23 4.02
C THR A 25 2.87 15.79 4.75
N SER A 26 1.79 15.51 4.03
CA SER A 26 0.53 15.05 4.62
C SER A 26 0.68 13.69 5.30
N ALA A 27 1.36 12.74 4.67
CA ALA A 27 1.61 11.42 5.25
C ALA A 27 2.49 11.51 6.51
N LEU A 28 3.54 12.31 6.47
CA LEU A 28 4.41 12.54 7.63
C LEU A 28 3.68 13.25 8.78
N ALA A 29 2.83 14.22 8.47
CA ALA A 29 2.02 14.91 9.48
C ALA A 29 1.08 13.93 10.20
N LEU A 30 0.44 13.04 9.47
CA LEU A 30 -0.39 11.98 10.04
C LEU A 30 0.43 11.02 10.92
N ALA A 31 1.59 10.57 10.42
CA ALA A 31 2.45 9.66 11.14
C ALA A 31 2.90 10.25 12.49
N ARG A 32 3.28 11.51 12.50
CA ARG A 32 3.69 12.24 13.72
C ARG A 32 2.53 12.45 14.67
N ARG A 33 1.38 12.87 14.14
CA ARG A 33 0.20 13.17 14.96
C ARG A 33 -0.32 11.95 15.70
N PHE A 34 -0.34 10.80 15.05
CA PHE A 34 -0.89 9.55 15.58
C PHE A 34 0.18 8.58 16.08
N HIS A 35 1.46 8.95 16.03
CA HIS A 35 2.59 8.09 16.41
C HIS A 35 2.49 6.70 15.75
N ALA A 36 2.25 6.68 14.45
CA ALA A 36 1.96 5.46 13.71
C ALA A 36 2.65 5.46 12.35
N VAL A 37 2.81 4.27 11.79
CA VAL A 37 3.13 4.13 10.36
C VAL A 37 1.86 4.41 9.56
N VAL A 38 1.98 5.24 8.54
CA VAL A 38 0.89 5.65 7.66
C VAL A 38 1.13 5.16 6.25
N VAL A 39 0.13 4.55 5.65
CA VAL A 39 0.09 4.21 4.24
C VAL A 39 -0.94 5.11 3.57
N LEU A 40 -0.48 6.19 2.95
CA LEU A 40 -1.34 7.09 2.19
C LEU A 40 -1.56 6.52 0.80
N LYS A 41 -2.73 5.95 0.60
CA LYS A 41 -3.11 5.26 -0.65
C LYS A 41 -3.29 6.24 -1.81
N GLY A 42 -3.06 5.76 -3.01
CA GLY A 42 -3.22 6.52 -4.25
C GLY A 42 -2.15 6.17 -5.27
N ALA A 43 -2.11 6.88 -6.40
CA ALA A 43 -1.01 6.78 -7.35
C ALA A 43 0.28 7.22 -6.66
N GLY A 44 1.29 6.33 -6.63
CA GLY A 44 2.48 6.57 -5.81
C GLY A 44 2.15 6.51 -4.32
N THR A 45 1.61 5.40 -3.85
CA THR A 45 1.32 5.18 -2.42
C THR A 45 2.54 5.50 -1.55
N ILE A 46 2.32 6.28 -0.50
CA ILE A 46 3.39 6.71 0.40
C ILE A 46 3.29 5.96 1.71
N VAL A 47 4.41 5.38 2.14
CA VAL A 47 4.59 4.81 3.47
C VAL A 47 5.44 5.77 4.29
N ALA A 48 4.92 6.25 5.41
CA ALA A 48 5.59 7.24 6.26
C ALA A 48 5.63 6.78 7.72
N ALA A 49 6.73 7.09 8.40
CA ALA A 49 6.93 6.84 9.81
C ALA A 49 7.04 8.15 10.61
N ALA A 50 6.73 8.09 11.90
CA ALA A 50 6.77 9.27 12.78
C ALA A 50 8.17 9.87 12.94
N ASP A 51 9.23 9.10 12.69
CA ASP A 51 10.62 9.56 12.75
C ASP A 51 11.07 10.35 11.51
N GLY A 52 10.20 10.52 10.51
CA GLY A 52 10.47 11.28 9.30
C GLY A 52 10.89 10.44 8.09
N ARG A 53 11.08 9.14 8.25
CA ARG A 53 11.34 8.26 7.10
C ARG A 53 10.07 8.07 6.26
N TYR A 54 10.23 8.11 4.95
CA TYR A 54 9.12 7.83 4.04
C TYR A 54 9.62 7.11 2.79
N PHE A 55 8.70 6.39 2.13
CA PHE A 55 8.96 5.64 0.92
C PHE A 55 7.80 5.83 -0.04
N ILE A 56 8.10 6.02 -1.32
CA ILE A 56 7.10 6.14 -2.38
C ILE A 56 7.10 4.84 -3.17
N ASN A 57 5.97 4.17 -3.22
CA ASN A 57 5.80 2.95 -4.00
C ASN A 57 5.28 3.29 -5.39
N THR A 58 6.01 2.85 -6.42
CA THR A 58 5.66 3.08 -7.82
C THR A 58 5.03 1.87 -8.51
N SER A 59 4.90 0.73 -7.80
CA SER A 59 4.21 -0.44 -8.32
C SER A 59 2.69 -0.24 -8.29
N GLY A 60 1.99 -0.99 -9.12
CA GLY A 60 0.54 -0.93 -9.21
C GLY A 60 0.04 -0.31 -10.52
N ASN A 61 -1.27 -0.35 -10.72
CA ASN A 61 -1.93 0.08 -11.95
C ASN A 61 -3.38 0.53 -11.67
N PRO A 62 -4.08 1.11 -12.67
CA PRO A 62 -5.46 1.58 -12.49
C PRO A 62 -6.47 0.52 -12.05
N GLY A 63 -6.20 -0.78 -12.28
CA GLY A 63 -7.05 -1.88 -11.82
C GLY A 63 -7.17 -1.95 -10.30
N MET A 64 -6.24 -1.34 -9.57
CA MET A 64 -6.27 -1.27 -8.10
C MET A 64 -7.35 -0.33 -7.54
N ALA A 65 -8.05 0.41 -8.39
CA ALA A 65 -9.22 1.18 -7.99
C ALA A 65 -10.49 0.33 -7.79
N SER A 66 -10.42 -0.97 -8.06
CA SER A 66 -11.53 -1.90 -7.87
C SER A 66 -11.89 -2.08 -6.39
N GLY A 67 -13.16 -2.41 -6.13
CA GLY A 67 -13.63 -2.67 -4.77
C GLY A 67 -12.87 -3.80 -4.08
N GLY A 68 -12.64 -3.67 -2.79
CA GLY A 68 -11.94 -4.67 -1.97
C GLY A 68 -10.40 -4.57 -2.00
N MET A 69 -9.82 -3.71 -2.83
CA MET A 69 -8.35 -3.57 -2.90
C MET A 69 -7.75 -3.03 -1.61
N GLY A 70 -8.42 -2.10 -0.94
CA GLY A 70 -8.00 -1.62 0.37
C GLY A 70 -8.02 -2.72 1.43
N ASP A 71 -9.02 -3.60 1.41
CA ASP A 71 -9.11 -4.75 2.31
C ASP A 71 -8.01 -5.77 2.04
N ALA A 72 -7.65 -6.00 0.77
CA ALA A 72 -6.53 -6.86 0.40
C ALA A 72 -5.21 -6.33 0.96
N LEU A 73 -4.94 -5.03 0.81
CA LEU A 73 -3.74 -4.40 1.38
C LEU A 73 -3.71 -4.51 2.91
N SER A 74 -4.83 -4.21 3.57
CA SER A 74 -4.95 -4.32 5.03
C SER A 74 -4.75 -5.75 5.52
N GLY A 75 -5.26 -6.73 4.79
CA GLY A 75 -5.07 -8.15 5.09
C GLY A 75 -3.61 -8.59 5.00
N MET A 76 -2.89 -8.15 3.96
CA MET A 76 -1.45 -8.43 3.82
C MET A 76 -0.65 -7.78 4.97
N LEU A 77 -0.94 -6.52 5.28
CA LEU A 77 -0.28 -5.80 6.36
C LEU A 77 -0.50 -6.51 7.71
N ALA A 78 -1.73 -6.89 8.01
CA ALA A 78 -2.06 -7.63 9.24
C ALA A 78 -1.31 -8.96 9.32
N ALA A 79 -1.21 -9.69 8.22
CA ALA A 79 -0.48 -10.96 8.17
C ALA A 79 1.01 -10.78 8.47
N PHE A 80 1.66 -9.77 7.91
CA PHE A 80 3.08 -9.49 8.18
C PHE A 80 3.32 -9.03 9.61
N LEU A 81 2.44 -8.20 10.17
CA LEU A 81 2.51 -7.82 11.58
C LEU A 81 2.33 -9.01 12.51
N ALA A 82 1.42 -9.92 12.18
CA ALA A 82 1.21 -11.15 12.95
C ALA A 82 2.43 -12.08 12.94
N GLN A 83 3.25 -12.01 11.89
CA GLN A 83 4.52 -12.75 11.77
C GLN A 83 5.68 -12.08 12.54
N GLY A 84 5.44 -10.96 13.19
CA GLY A 84 6.44 -10.26 14.00
C GLY A 84 7.27 -9.23 13.25
N MET A 85 6.91 -8.86 12.01
CA MET A 85 7.59 -7.78 11.30
C MET A 85 7.33 -6.43 11.97
N GLU A 86 8.34 -5.56 11.96
CA GLU A 86 8.15 -4.18 12.39
C GLU A 86 7.16 -3.46 11.46
N ALA A 87 6.40 -2.51 12.01
CA ALA A 87 5.32 -1.85 11.31
C ALA A 87 5.76 -1.19 9.98
N LEU A 88 6.90 -0.52 9.98
CA LEU A 88 7.41 0.12 8.77
C LEU A 88 7.77 -0.89 7.69
N ASP A 89 8.47 -1.96 8.05
CA ASP A 89 8.86 -3.02 7.12
C ASP A 89 7.64 -3.77 6.59
N ALA A 90 6.68 -4.08 7.46
CA ALA A 90 5.43 -4.72 7.08
C ALA A 90 4.64 -3.86 6.10
N ALA A 91 4.54 -2.56 6.34
CA ALA A 91 3.85 -1.63 5.46
C ALA A 91 4.52 -1.51 4.09
N ARG A 92 5.84 -1.40 4.05
CA ARG A 92 6.60 -1.32 2.80
C ARG A 92 6.43 -2.60 1.97
N LEU A 93 6.56 -3.76 2.60
CA LEU A 93 6.41 -5.04 1.93
C LEU A 93 4.98 -5.24 1.42
N ALA A 94 3.98 -4.95 2.25
CA ALA A 94 2.58 -5.10 1.86
C ALA A 94 2.21 -4.20 0.67
N VAL A 95 2.64 -2.93 0.70
CA VAL A 95 2.38 -1.98 -0.40
C VAL A 95 3.08 -2.42 -1.69
N TYR A 96 4.32 -2.84 -1.60
CA TYR A 96 5.07 -3.34 -2.76
C TYR A 96 4.41 -4.59 -3.36
N LEU A 97 4.13 -5.60 -2.55
CA LEU A 97 3.52 -6.86 -3.02
C LEU A 97 2.13 -6.64 -3.59
N HIS A 98 1.34 -5.78 -2.98
CA HIS A 98 0.01 -5.45 -3.48
C HIS A 98 0.08 -4.82 -4.88
N GLY A 99 0.97 -3.85 -5.06
CA GLY A 99 1.20 -3.22 -6.36
C GLY A 99 1.81 -4.16 -7.39
N ALA A 100 2.85 -4.91 -7.01
CA ALA A 100 3.51 -5.86 -7.90
C ALA A 100 2.58 -7.01 -8.32
N ALA A 101 1.72 -7.48 -7.42
CA ALA A 101 0.73 -8.49 -7.73
C ALA A 101 -0.32 -7.99 -8.73
N ALA A 102 -0.78 -6.77 -8.57
CA ALA A 102 -1.70 -6.16 -9.53
C ALA A 102 -1.05 -6.02 -10.92
N ASP A 103 0.22 -5.63 -10.98
CA ASP A 103 0.98 -5.55 -12.23
C ASP A 103 1.19 -6.92 -12.86
N ALA A 104 1.47 -7.96 -12.06
CA ALA A 104 1.60 -9.33 -12.53
C ALA A 104 0.29 -9.86 -13.11
N CYS A 105 -0.85 -9.57 -12.47
CA CYS A 105 -2.17 -9.91 -13.03
C CYS A 105 -2.38 -9.26 -14.40
N MET A 106 -1.98 -8.02 -14.57
CA MET A 106 -2.05 -7.33 -15.87
C MET A 106 -1.16 -7.99 -16.91
N ALA A 107 0.05 -8.38 -16.54
CA ALA A 107 0.99 -9.08 -17.43
C ALA A 107 0.45 -10.46 -17.88
N HIS A 108 -0.41 -11.09 -17.08
CA HIS A 108 -1.09 -12.35 -17.43
C HIS A 108 -2.36 -12.14 -18.28
N GLY A 109 -2.59 -10.94 -18.80
CA GLY A 109 -3.68 -10.63 -19.71
C GLY A 109 -5.00 -10.23 -19.05
N MET A 110 -4.99 -10.01 -17.75
CA MET A 110 -6.18 -9.50 -17.04
C MET A 110 -6.38 -8.02 -17.35
N ALA A 111 -7.59 -7.64 -17.75
CA ALA A 111 -7.90 -6.24 -18.01
C ALA A 111 -7.99 -5.46 -16.68
N PRO A 112 -7.54 -4.18 -16.66
CA PRO A 112 -7.59 -3.39 -15.42
C PRO A 112 -8.98 -3.34 -14.78
N HIS A 113 -10.03 -3.28 -15.59
CA HIS A 113 -11.42 -3.21 -15.12
C HIS A 113 -11.97 -4.55 -14.62
N GLY A 114 -11.29 -5.65 -14.87
CA GLY A 114 -11.69 -6.99 -14.40
C GLY A 114 -10.87 -7.49 -13.22
N LEU A 115 -9.88 -6.71 -12.76
CA LEU A 115 -8.99 -7.12 -11.69
C LEU A 115 -9.75 -7.15 -10.35
N THR A 116 -9.68 -8.28 -9.64
CA THR A 116 -10.33 -8.46 -8.33
C THR A 116 -9.31 -8.54 -7.20
N ALA A 117 -9.75 -8.24 -5.97
CA ALA A 117 -8.93 -8.37 -4.78
C ALA A 117 -8.42 -9.81 -4.58
N SER A 118 -9.26 -10.82 -4.87
CA SER A 118 -8.88 -12.23 -4.76
C SER A 118 -7.74 -12.61 -5.70
N GLU A 119 -7.76 -12.10 -6.93
CA GLU A 119 -6.70 -12.34 -7.92
C GLU A 119 -5.38 -11.70 -7.47
N VAL A 120 -5.44 -10.49 -6.93
CA VAL A 120 -4.26 -9.79 -6.41
C VAL A 120 -3.66 -10.54 -5.20
N ILE A 121 -4.50 -11.02 -4.28
CA ILE A 121 -4.05 -11.81 -3.12
C ILE A 121 -3.37 -13.10 -3.57
N PHE A 122 -3.96 -13.79 -4.52
CA PHE A 122 -3.38 -15.02 -5.08
C PHE A 122 -2.01 -14.75 -5.71
N GLU A 123 -1.91 -13.72 -6.53
CA GLU A 123 -0.65 -13.36 -7.19
C GLU A 123 0.41 -12.88 -6.20
N ALA A 124 0.02 -12.11 -5.18
CA ALA A 124 0.92 -11.68 -4.12
C ALA A 124 1.53 -12.88 -3.38
N ARG A 125 0.72 -13.89 -3.11
CA ARG A 125 1.15 -15.13 -2.49
C ARG A 125 2.14 -15.88 -3.38
N THR A 126 1.90 -15.93 -4.68
CA THR A 126 2.79 -16.54 -5.66
C THR A 126 4.15 -15.84 -5.69
N LEU A 127 4.15 -14.50 -5.74
CA LEU A 127 5.38 -13.70 -5.74
C LEU A 127 6.18 -13.88 -4.44
N LEU A 128 5.50 -13.92 -3.31
CA LEU A 128 6.15 -14.12 -2.01
C LEU A 128 6.80 -15.51 -1.93
N ASN A 129 6.11 -16.55 -2.37
CA ASN A 129 6.64 -17.90 -2.39
C ASN A 129 7.84 -18.03 -3.33
N ALA A 130 7.81 -17.41 -4.50
CA ALA A 130 8.94 -17.37 -5.43
C ALA A 130 10.17 -16.71 -4.79
N GLY A 131 9.99 -15.64 -4.03
CA GLY A 131 11.06 -14.99 -3.27
C GLY A 131 11.65 -15.87 -2.18
N LEU A 132 10.86 -16.73 -1.55
CA LEU A 132 11.32 -17.68 -0.56
C LEU A 132 12.10 -18.87 -1.19
N GLU A 133 11.71 -19.27 -2.39
CA GLU A 133 12.41 -20.33 -3.14
C GLU A 133 13.76 -19.85 -3.69
N HIS A 134 13.90 -18.55 -3.93
CA HIS A 134 15.11 -17.94 -4.50
C HIS A 134 15.54 -16.72 -3.66
N PRO A 135 15.98 -16.94 -2.39
CA PRO A 135 16.27 -15.85 -1.47
C PRO A 135 17.43 -14.93 -1.89
N ASP A 136 18.27 -15.36 -2.84
CA ASP A 136 19.44 -14.62 -3.30
C ASP A 136 19.13 -13.65 -4.49
N HIS A 137 17.88 -13.50 -4.82
CA HIS A 137 17.43 -12.62 -5.92
C HIS A 137 16.87 -11.30 -5.44
#